data_5b71575d5a372c8155032ce252ca4fbc
#
_entry.id   5b71575d5a372c8155032ce252ca4fbc
#
_cell.length_a   1.000
_cell.length_b   1.000
_cell.length_c   1.000
_cell.angle_alpha   90.00
_cell.angle_beta   90.00
_cell.angle_gamma   90.00
#
_symmetry.space_group_name_H-M   'P 1'
#
loop_
_entity.id
_entity.type
_entity.pdbx_description
1 polymer ?
#
loop_
_entity_poly.entity_id
_entity_poly.type
_entity_poly.pdbx_seq_one_letter_code
_entity_poly.pdbx_strand_id
1 'polypeptide(L)'
;MKQKKRLNITRFDNEKDKLKICFDNFYNYLPTDSLKNSVGVKIATFPYDSEGNSVYSLTLPEGVTKFEGITMFKQHFSNNGTDQYRLLVYGNDKKIYINQMMKHSSKLHWLYEMEFENKPISLAYKKQDDDAIIITDGKQMKIWATNYSPYSVDDTPIITDMCMHEGILFCCLKEPAFKVWYATDLNPEKVGSVNSFSDYIPLNDALGNANRVLTFDESVYVIRDYGISKISYIQKKFSVSEVYSSNTQIFANTACVCGNVMLFMTKDGLYTFNGAKVVKNEINFATMLTNNNYISAASLGSKYYLACKLNFDDNEKILCEENEHINNALIVLDVDDYSYEIVRGLDIKQLVPIKTEMFEKMLVLFNFTNADKIGEIVENSVCFDDNLPKFWLSKQIFANFETKIFTKLVIQADKNVKAKLIYDDKEIVFTTYKDGVNEFIFKIFGKQLKLEISSMETSANVTNVYLDYYDC
;
A
#
# COMPACT_ATOMS: atom_id res chain seq x y z
N MET A 1 15.39 -52.42 -0.94
CA MET A 1 14.11 -51.81 -0.43
C MET A 1 14.19 -50.33 -0.73
N LYS A 2 13.28 -49.73 -1.55
CA LYS A 2 13.30 -48.29 -1.83
C LYS A 2 12.93 -47.56 -0.53
N GLN A 3 13.75 -46.60 -0.14
CA GLN A 3 13.54 -45.84 1.08
C GLN A 3 12.43 -44.80 0.87
N LYS A 4 11.44 -44.81 1.76
CA LYS A 4 10.39 -43.79 1.78
C LYS A 4 10.98 -42.45 2.22
N LYS A 5 10.69 -41.41 1.48
CA LYS A 5 11.11 -40.03 1.78
C LYS A 5 9.89 -39.17 2.07
N ARG A 6 10.04 -38.18 2.94
CA ARG A 6 9.02 -37.19 3.26
C ARG A 6 9.56 -35.81 2.98
N LEU A 7 8.81 -35.03 2.23
CA LEU A 7 9.08 -33.63 1.96
C LEU A 7 8.08 -32.77 2.72
N ASN A 8 8.57 -31.78 3.42
CA ASN A 8 7.75 -30.70 3.97
C ASN A 8 7.63 -29.60 2.91
N ILE A 9 6.45 -29.40 2.35
CA ILE A 9 6.21 -28.43 1.27
C ILE A 9 6.08 -27.02 1.80
N THR A 10 5.65 -26.84 3.06
CA THR A 10 5.50 -25.52 3.69
C THR A 10 6.82 -24.94 4.21
N ARG A 11 7.87 -25.77 4.29
CA ARG A 11 9.22 -25.35 4.69
C ARG A 11 10.18 -25.37 3.52
N PHE A 12 10.05 -24.42 2.63
CA PHE A 12 11.11 -24.12 1.68
C PHE A 12 12.09 -23.12 2.31
N ASP A 13 12.88 -23.61 3.28
CA ASP A 13 13.84 -22.84 4.08
C ASP A 13 15.10 -22.39 3.31
N ASN A 14 15.10 -22.31 1.99
CA ASN A 14 16.22 -21.77 1.29
C ASN A 14 16.08 -20.27 1.12
N GLU A 15 16.80 -19.50 1.95
CA GLU A 15 16.86 -18.04 1.87
C GLU A 15 17.18 -17.51 0.46
N LYS A 16 17.96 -18.25 -0.33
CA LYS A 16 18.27 -17.91 -1.72
C LYS A 16 17.11 -18.16 -2.69
N ASP A 17 16.17 -19.02 -2.34
CA ASP A 17 15.01 -19.35 -3.18
C ASP A 17 13.76 -18.54 -2.83
N LYS A 18 13.75 -17.79 -1.71
CA LYS A 18 12.60 -16.97 -1.29
C LYS A 18 12.16 -15.97 -2.37
N LEU A 19 13.11 -15.30 -3.01
CA LEU A 19 12.84 -14.39 -4.12
C LEU A 19 12.35 -15.12 -5.39
N LYS A 20 12.86 -16.29 -5.69
CA LYS A 20 12.44 -17.08 -6.86
C LYS A 20 11.07 -17.74 -6.69
N ILE A 21 10.68 -18.07 -5.46
CA ILE A 21 9.38 -18.68 -5.15
C ILE A 21 8.25 -17.67 -5.35
N CYS A 22 8.50 -16.39 -5.13
CA CYS A 22 7.51 -15.34 -5.35
C CYS A 22 7.14 -15.14 -6.82
N PHE A 23 7.95 -15.59 -7.79
CA PHE A 23 7.76 -15.30 -9.20
C PHE A 23 6.56 -16.01 -9.84
N ASP A 24 6.22 -17.20 -9.37
CA ASP A 24 5.16 -18.01 -9.96
C ASP A 24 3.84 -17.91 -9.17
N ASN A 25 3.82 -17.17 -8.05
CA ASN A 25 2.68 -17.16 -7.14
C ASN A 25 2.14 -15.74 -6.96
N PHE A 26 1.07 -15.43 -7.65
CA PHE A 26 0.37 -14.15 -7.56
C PHE A 26 -0.62 -14.09 -6.39
N TYR A 27 -0.63 -15.06 -5.51
CA TYR A 27 -1.67 -15.27 -4.52
C TYR A 27 -1.07 -15.56 -3.15
N ASN A 28 -1.40 -14.77 -2.16
CA ASN A 28 -1.20 -14.96 -0.72
C ASN A 28 -0.10 -15.95 -0.33
N TYR A 29 1.12 -15.72 -0.81
CA TYR A 29 2.27 -16.52 -0.39
C TYR A 29 2.91 -15.87 0.83
N LEU A 30 2.93 -16.61 1.94
CA LEU A 30 3.71 -16.25 3.10
C LEU A 30 4.95 -17.15 3.15
N PRO A 31 6.15 -16.60 3.27
CA PRO A 31 7.37 -17.39 3.47
C PRO A 31 7.43 -18.07 4.86
N THR A 32 6.33 -18.01 5.60
CA THR A 32 6.18 -18.59 6.94
C THR A 32 5.74 -20.05 6.89
N ASP A 33 5.82 -20.73 8.02
CA ASP A 33 5.43 -22.13 8.23
C ASP A 33 3.92 -22.40 8.04
N SER A 34 3.15 -21.41 7.58
CA SER A 34 1.71 -21.57 7.36
C SER A 34 1.19 -20.65 6.25
N LEU A 35 0.22 -21.16 5.48
CA LEU A 35 -0.58 -20.35 4.57
C LEU A 35 -1.68 -19.69 5.39
N LYS A 36 -1.56 -18.41 5.63
CA LYS A 36 -2.54 -17.57 6.34
C LYS A 36 -3.07 -16.49 5.42
N ASN A 37 -4.19 -15.89 5.80
CA ASN A 37 -4.47 -14.53 5.36
C ASN A 37 -3.48 -13.61 6.05
N SER A 38 -2.69 -12.93 5.28
CA SER A 38 -1.71 -12.03 5.84
C SER A 38 -2.35 -10.73 6.28
N VAL A 39 -3.02 -10.07 5.38
CA VAL A 39 -3.73 -8.83 5.69
C VAL A 39 -5.14 -8.86 5.13
N GLY A 40 -6.02 -8.16 5.82
CA GLY A 40 -7.36 -7.86 5.38
C GLY A 40 -7.72 -6.43 5.75
N VAL A 41 -8.97 -6.06 5.49
CA VAL A 41 -9.48 -4.74 5.84
C VAL A 41 -10.61 -4.91 6.85
N LYS A 42 -10.49 -4.26 7.98
CA LYS A 42 -11.56 -4.08 8.95
C LYS A 42 -12.19 -2.71 8.75
N ILE A 43 -13.51 -2.62 8.74
CA ILE A 43 -14.18 -1.31 8.66
C ILE A 43 -13.77 -0.49 9.87
N ALA A 44 -13.22 0.68 9.62
CA ALA A 44 -12.75 1.56 10.66
C ALA A 44 -13.92 2.22 11.38
N THR A 45 -13.72 2.43 12.65
CA THR A 45 -14.59 3.22 13.50
C THR A 45 -13.78 4.39 14.05
N PHE A 46 -14.41 5.56 14.18
CA PHE A 46 -13.75 6.79 14.60
C PHE A 46 -14.52 7.48 15.69
N PRO A 47 -13.88 8.33 16.50
CA PRO A 47 -12.44 8.60 16.53
C PRO A 47 -11.67 7.49 17.25
N TYR A 48 -10.36 7.49 17.08
CA TYR A 48 -9.48 6.70 17.91
C TYR A 48 -9.24 7.41 19.24
N ASP A 49 -9.21 6.64 20.33
CA ASP A 49 -8.68 7.11 21.60
C ASP A 49 -7.13 7.15 21.59
N SER A 50 -6.52 7.53 22.70
CA SER A 50 -5.05 7.58 22.85
C SER A 50 -4.37 6.22 22.66
N GLU A 51 -5.11 5.12 22.82
CA GLU A 51 -4.61 3.74 22.67
C GLU A 51 -4.86 3.18 21.28
N GLY A 52 -5.54 3.95 20.39
CA GLY A 52 -5.88 3.51 19.05
C GLY A 52 -7.14 2.65 18.97
N ASN A 53 -7.95 2.60 20.01
CA ASN A 53 -9.24 1.93 19.97
C ASN A 53 -10.28 2.82 19.32
N SER A 54 -11.13 2.23 18.51
CA SER A 54 -12.19 2.94 17.82
C SER A 54 -13.46 2.97 18.67
N VAL A 55 -14.10 4.14 18.74
CA VAL A 55 -15.20 4.38 19.67
C VAL A 55 -16.57 4.41 18.99
N TYR A 56 -16.66 4.76 17.70
CA TYR A 56 -17.93 4.91 16.98
C TYR A 56 -17.92 4.30 15.59
N SER A 57 -19.08 3.85 15.12
CA SER A 57 -19.27 3.47 13.72
C SER A 57 -19.16 4.69 12.81
N LEU A 58 -18.41 4.59 11.74
CA LEU A 58 -18.29 5.63 10.73
C LEU A 58 -19.58 5.66 9.89
N THR A 59 -20.25 6.81 9.88
CA THR A 59 -21.35 7.10 8.96
C THR A 59 -20.90 8.16 7.96
N LEU A 60 -21.46 8.12 6.74
CA LEU A 60 -21.24 9.18 5.77
C LEU A 60 -21.86 10.49 6.23
N PRO A 61 -21.30 11.66 5.89
CA PRO A 61 -21.99 12.94 6.05
C PRO A 61 -23.31 12.93 5.28
N GLU A 62 -24.29 13.68 5.75
CA GLU A 62 -25.59 13.75 5.10
C GLU A 62 -25.46 14.26 3.65
N GLY A 63 -26.07 13.54 2.70
CA GLY A 63 -26.00 13.86 1.27
C GLY A 63 -24.75 13.38 0.54
N VAL A 64 -23.75 12.88 1.24
CA VAL A 64 -22.55 12.29 0.63
C VAL A 64 -22.78 10.81 0.35
N THR A 65 -22.61 10.40 -0.89
CA THR A 65 -22.79 9.01 -1.33
C THR A 65 -21.48 8.29 -1.61
N LYS A 66 -20.41 9.05 -1.87
CA LYS A 66 -19.06 8.53 -2.16
C LYS A 66 -18.00 9.42 -1.53
N PHE A 67 -16.91 8.82 -1.10
CA PHE A 67 -15.70 9.53 -0.76
C PHE A 67 -14.74 9.57 -1.95
N GLU A 68 -14.15 10.73 -2.18
CA GLU A 68 -13.14 10.96 -3.21
C GLU A 68 -11.73 10.97 -2.63
N GLY A 69 -11.60 11.20 -1.32
CA GLY A 69 -10.33 11.19 -0.61
C GLY A 69 -10.51 11.30 0.89
N ILE A 70 -9.50 10.88 1.62
CA ILE A 70 -9.40 10.98 3.07
C ILE A 70 -8.03 11.50 3.47
N THR A 71 -7.96 12.17 4.62
CA THR A 71 -6.70 12.52 5.27
C THR A 71 -6.90 12.58 6.77
N MET A 72 -5.84 12.46 7.54
CA MET A 72 -5.90 12.58 8.98
C MET A 72 -4.77 13.47 9.49
N PHE A 73 -5.05 14.23 10.54
CA PHE A 73 -4.03 14.97 11.25
C PHE A 73 -4.35 14.99 12.76
N LYS A 74 -3.33 15.23 13.56
CA LYS A 74 -3.44 15.40 14.99
C LYS A 74 -3.73 16.86 15.30
N GLN A 75 -4.79 17.12 16.02
CA GLN A 75 -5.16 18.45 16.48
C GLN A 75 -4.97 18.56 17.99
N HIS A 76 -4.22 19.55 18.42
CA HIS A 76 -4.06 19.87 19.84
C HIS A 76 -5.10 20.91 20.25
N PHE A 77 -5.81 20.67 21.32
CA PHE A 77 -6.77 21.61 21.90
C PHE A 77 -6.20 22.27 23.15
N SER A 78 -5.66 23.47 23.01
CA SER A 78 -5.03 24.22 24.09
C SER A 78 -5.93 24.47 25.31
N ASN A 79 -7.25 24.51 25.11
CA ASN A 79 -8.22 24.79 26.19
C ASN A 79 -8.35 23.66 27.21
N ASN A 80 -7.96 22.43 26.88
CA ASN A 80 -8.04 21.28 27.76
C ASN A 80 -6.80 20.37 27.71
N GLY A 81 -5.76 20.76 26.95
CA GLY A 81 -4.51 20.02 26.85
C GLY A 81 -4.66 18.63 26.23
N THR A 82 -5.69 18.39 25.43
CA THR A 82 -5.95 17.09 24.80
C THR A 82 -5.62 17.12 23.34
N ASP A 83 -4.95 16.06 22.89
CA ASP A 83 -4.71 15.77 21.48
C ASP A 83 -5.84 14.91 20.92
N GLN A 84 -6.29 15.21 19.71
CA GLN A 84 -7.28 14.42 19.01
C GLN A 84 -6.86 14.17 17.57
N TYR A 85 -7.02 12.94 17.12
CA TYR A 85 -6.88 12.61 15.70
C TYR A 85 -8.16 12.94 14.97
N ARG A 86 -8.04 13.85 14.00
CA ARG A 86 -9.16 14.34 13.20
C ARG A 86 -9.09 13.72 11.81
N LEU A 87 -10.17 13.09 11.40
CA LEU A 87 -10.35 12.59 10.06
C LEU A 87 -11.06 13.65 9.21
N LEU A 88 -10.45 13.97 8.08
CA LEU A 88 -11.08 14.77 7.03
C LEU A 88 -11.46 13.85 5.89
N VAL A 89 -12.65 14.01 5.36
CA VAL A 89 -13.12 13.31 4.19
C VAL A 89 -13.53 14.30 3.12
N TYR A 90 -13.17 14.01 1.87
CA TYR A 90 -13.59 14.77 0.71
C TYR A 90 -14.71 13.99 0.00
N GLY A 91 -15.90 14.57 -0.03
CA GLY A 91 -17.08 13.96 -0.62
C GLY A 91 -17.22 14.23 -2.12
N ASN A 92 -18.05 13.43 -2.78
CA ASN A 92 -18.42 13.65 -4.18
C ASN A 92 -19.29 14.90 -4.41
N ASP A 93 -19.72 15.56 -3.35
CA ASP A 93 -20.34 16.89 -3.35
C ASP A 93 -19.32 18.05 -3.34
N LYS A 94 -18.00 17.72 -3.47
CA LYS A 94 -16.87 18.67 -3.48
C LYS A 94 -16.62 19.41 -2.17
N LYS A 95 -17.07 18.85 -1.07
CA LYS A 95 -16.88 19.42 0.27
C LYS A 95 -15.93 18.57 1.10
N ILE A 96 -15.18 19.25 1.96
CA ILE A 96 -14.43 18.62 3.03
C ILE A 96 -15.21 18.68 4.31
N TYR A 97 -15.33 17.54 4.93
CA TYR A 97 -15.95 17.35 6.22
C TYR A 97 -14.90 16.87 7.23
N ILE A 98 -15.01 17.39 8.45
CA ILE A 98 -14.19 16.94 9.57
C ILE A 98 -15.06 16.24 10.60
N ASN A 99 -14.55 15.18 11.21
CA ASN A 99 -15.23 14.53 12.30
C ASN A 99 -15.22 15.40 13.56
N GLN A 100 -16.36 15.53 14.20
CA GLN A 100 -16.52 16.21 15.49
C GLN A 100 -17.01 15.22 16.53
N MET A 101 -16.33 15.20 17.69
CA MET A 101 -16.84 14.51 18.87
C MET A 101 -17.80 15.43 19.64
N MET A 102 -19.03 15.01 19.79
CA MET A 102 -19.95 15.64 20.75
C MET A 102 -19.93 14.86 22.06
N LYS A 103 -19.74 15.57 23.18
CA LYS A 103 -19.96 14.99 24.51
C LYS A 103 -21.34 14.37 24.56
N HIS A 104 -21.42 13.09 24.95
CA HIS A 104 -22.68 12.34 25.12
C HIS A 104 -23.40 11.87 23.86
N SER A 105 -22.76 11.94 22.67
CA SER A 105 -23.32 11.33 21.45
C SER A 105 -22.65 9.99 21.16
N SER A 106 -23.46 9.00 20.81
CA SER A 106 -22.97 7.70 20.30
C SER A 106 -22.74 7.72 18.79
N LYS A 107 -22.91 8.86 18.13
CA LYS A 107 -22.75 9.01 16.68
C LYS A 107 -21.64 9.99 16.37
N LEU A 108 -20.90 9.69 15.31
CA LEU A 108 -19.95 10.62 14.73
C LEU A 108 -20.71 11.75 14.04
N HIS A 109 -20.36 12.98 14.37
CA HIS A 109 -20.87 14.16 13.70
C HIS A 109 -19.85 14.69 12.72
N TRP A 110 -20.33 15.13 11.57
CA TRP A 110 -19.51 15.76 10.55
C TRP A 110 -19.80 17.24 10.50
N LEU A 111 -18.75 18.04 10.47
CA LEU A 111 -18.84 19.47 10.18
C LEU A 111 -18.34 19.70 8.77
N TYR A 112 -19.06 20.50 8.01
CA TYR A 112 -18.57 21.07 6.79
C TYR A 112 -17.53 22.15 7.08
N GLU A 113 -16.40 22.09 6.42
CA GLU A 113 -15.32 23.05 6.65
C GLU A 113 -14.99 23.88 5.42
N MET A 114 -14.93 23.26 4.23
CA MET A 114 -14.53 23.96 3.02
C MET A 114 -14.96 23.27 1.74
N GLU A 115 -15.02 24.02 0.64
CA GLU A 115 -15.26 23.52 -0.70
C GLU A 115 -14.00 23.57 -1.56
N PHE A 116 -13.85 22.58 -2.45
CA PHE A 116 -12.82 22.52 -3.45
C PHE A 116 -13.44 22.16 -4.80
N GLU A 117 -12.86 22.65 -5.89
CA GLU A 117 -13.34 22.32 -7.24
C GLU A 117 -12.90 20.95 -7.71
N ASN A 118 -11.68 20.57 -7.34
CA ASN A 118 -11.07 19.28 -7.70
C ASN A 118 -10.74 18.48 -6.43
N LYS A 119 -10.45 17.20 -6.61
CA LYS A 119 -9.95 16.34 -5.53
C LYS A 119 -8.69 16.95 -4.93
N PRO A 120 -8.68 17.29 -3.65
CA PRO A 120 -7.50 17.88 -3.03
C PRO A 120 -6.45 16.82 -2.68
N ILE A 121 -5.21 17.27 -2.63
CA ILE A 121 -4.11 16.62 -1.95
C ILE A 121 -3.85 17.32 -0.62
N SER A 122 -3.27 16.62 0.33
CA SER A 122 -3.03 17.17 1.66
C SER A 122 -1.68 16.72 2.21
N LEU A 123 -1.11 17.57 3.05
CA LEU A 123 0.13 17.32 3.77
C LEU A 123 -0.02 17.78 5.21
N ALA A 124 0.02 16.83 6.16
CA ALA A 124 0.15 17.16 7.56
C ALA A 124 1.62 17.45 7.89
N TYR A 125 1.87 18.46 8.70
CA TYR A 125 3.21 18.84 9.10
C TYR A 125 3.22 19.42 10.51
N LYS A 126 4.40 19.38 11.15
CA LYS A 126 4.60 20.06 12.44
C LYS A 126 5.02 21.50 12.22
N LYS A 127 4.32 22.41 12.88
CA LYS A 127 4.63 23.81 12.95
C LYS A 127 4.95 24.17 14.40
N GLN A 128 6.23 24.28 14.73
CA GLN A 128 6.71 24.34 16.12
C GLN A 128 6.21 23.12 16.92
N ASP A 129 5.44 23.34 17.97
CA ASP A 129 4.86 22.28 18.79
C ASP A 129 3.47 21.83 18.32
N ASP A 130 2.87 22.54 17.34
CA ASP A 130 1.53 22.30 16.84
C ASP A 130 1.53 21.54 15.52
N ASP A 131 0.49 20.74 15.29
CA ASP A 131 0.23 20.14 14.00
C ASP A 131 -0.59 21.07 13.12
N ALA A 132 -0.27 21.09 11.83
CA ALA A 132 -0.99 21.80 10.80
C ALA A 132 -1.20 20.92 9.59
N ILE A 133 -2.18 21.27 8.76
CA ILE A 133 -2.42 20.59 7.49
C ILE A 133 -2.55 21.58 6.35
N ILE A 134 -1.83 21.31 5.27
CA ILE A 134 -1.98 22.02 3.99
C ILE A 134 -2.89 21.19 3.12
N ILE A 135 -3.88 21.83 2.48
CA ILE A 135 -4.82 21.18 1.57
C ILE A 135 -4.90 22.02 0.30
N THR A 136 -4.70 21.41 -0.86
CA THR A 136 -4.80 22.09 -2.16
C THR A 136 -5.43 21.18 -3.21
N ASP A 137 -6.28 21.75 -4.06
CA ASP A 137 -6.88 21.07 -5.22
C ASP A 137 -6.25 21.48 -6.55
N GLY A 138 -5.11 22.17 -6.48
CA GLY A 138 -4.41 22.75 -7.62
C GLY A 138 -4.94 24.09 -8.09
N LYS A 139 -6.03 24.62 -7.53
CA LYS A 139 -6.55 25.96 -7.80
C LYS A 139 -6.46 26.86 -6.58
N GLN A 140 -6.65 26.29 -5.41
CA GLN A 140 -6.57 27.00 -4.15
C GLN A 140 -5.78 26.19 -3.15
N MET A 141 -5.09 26.88 -2.26
CA MET A 141 -4.44 26.28 -1.10
C MET A 141 -5.06 26.83 0.17
N LYS A 142 -5.32 25.92 1.11
CA LYS A 142 -5.76 26.29 2.46
C LYS A 142 -4.85 25.65 3.48
N ILE A 143 -4.59 26.40 4.54
CA ILE A 143 -3.82 25.92 5.69
C ILE A 143 -4.75 25.91 6.90
N TRP A 144 -4.74 24.81 7.60
CA TRP A 144 -5.45 24.65 8.85
C TRP A 144 -4.45 24.31 9.96
N ALA A 145 -4.22 25.28 10.83
CA ALA A 145 -3.42 25.09 12.03
C ALA A 145 -4.32 24.90 13.24
N THR A 146 -3.82 24.27 14.26
CA THR A 146 -4.52 23.71 15.41
C THR A 146 -5.55 24.63 16.02
N ASN A 147 -5.40 25.81 16.31
CA ASN A 147 -6.36 26.67 17.02
C ASN A 147 -7.01 27.73 16.12
N TYR A 148 -6.86 27.62 14.81
CA TYR A 148 -7.30 28.64 13.86
C TYR A 148 -8.32 28.06 12.87
N SER A 149 -9.21 28.92 12.38
CA SER A 149 -10.02 28.57 11.22
C SER A 149 -9.12 28.38 9.99
N PRO A 150 -9.48 27.49 9.06
CA PRO A 150 -8.74 27.38 7.81
C PRO A 150 -8.65 28.72 7.10
N TYR A 151 -7.47 29.07 6.62
CA TYR A 151 -7.27 30.30 5.85
C TYR A 151 -6.71 29.99 4.46
N SER A 152 -7.10 30.79 3.49
CA SER A 152 -6.62 30.66 2.12
C SER A 152 -5.24 31.30 1.96
N VAL A 153 -4.42 30.70 1.11
CA VAL A 153 -3.14 31.24 0.68
C VAL A 153 -3.30 31.67 -0.77
N ASP A 154 -3.11 32.97 -1.00
CA ASP A 154 -3.25 33.55 -2.33
C ASP A 154 -2.00 33.33 -3.19
N ASP A 155 -2.15 33.45 -4.52
CA ASP A 155 -1.07 33.39 -5.51
C ASP A 155 -0.24 32.09 -5.49
N THR A 156 -0.85 30.98 -5.15
CA THR A 156 -0.17 29.67 -5.22
C THR A 156 -0.21 29.09 -6.62
N PRO A 157 0.88 28.44 -7.07
CA PRO A 157 0.86 27.70 -8.33
C PRO A 157 -0.02 26.44 -8.23
N ILE A 158 -0.29 25.79 -9.37
CA ILE A 158 -0.99 24.51 -9.40
C ILE A 158 -0.05 23.41 -8.90
N ILE A 159 -0.25 22.98 -7.66
CA ILE A 159 0.58 21.97 -6.99
C ILE A 159 0.03 20.58 -7.28
N THR A 160 0.90 19.63 -7.62
CA THR A 160 0.56 18.24 -7.92
C THR A 160 1.04 17.26 -6.84
N ASP A 161 2.10 17.62 -6.12
CA ASP A 161 2.61 16.85 -4.97
C ASP A 161 3.43 17.76 -4.06
N MET A 162 3.56 17.42 -2.78
CA MET A 162 4.27 18.25 -1.80
C MET A 162 4.86 17.44 -0.66
N CYS A 163 6.00 17.91 -0.15
CA CYS A 163 6.60 17.43 1.10
C CYS A 163 7.14 18.57 1.95
N MET A 164 7.31 18.32 3.23
CA MET A 164 7.91 19.26 4.17
C MET A 164 9.28 18.72 4.60
N HIS A 165 10.31 19.56 4.55
CA HIS A 165 11.64 19.23 5.03
C HIS A 165 12.25 20.45 5.71
N GLU A 166 12.70 20.30 6.94
CA GLU A 166 13.32 21.36 7.77
C GLU A 166 12.52 22.69 7.79
N GLY A 167 11.19 22.60 7.84
CA GLY A 167 10.30 23.77 7.84
C GLY A 167 10.11 24.44 6.48
N ILE A 168 10.66 23.86 5.41
CA ILE A 168 10.50 24.32 4.03
C ILE A 168 9.52 23.38 3.33
N LEU A 169 8.51 23.97 2.68
CA LEU A 169 7.60 23.25 1.80
C LEU A 169 8.18 23.13 0.40
N PHE A 170 8.28 21.93 -0.13
CA PHE A 170 8.68 21.64 -1.51
C PHE A 170 7.50 21.07 -2.28
N CYS A 171 7.28 21.59 -3.50
CA CYS A 171 6.13 21.23 -4.31
C CYS A 171 6.52 20.89 -5.75
N CYS A 172 5.96 19.80 -6.26
CA CYS A 172 5.84 19.58 -7.69
C CYS A 172 4.69 20.39 -8.26
N LEU A 173 4.85 20.86 -9.48
CA LEU A 173 3.89 21.74 -10.15
C LEU A 173 3.35 21.09 -11.41
N LYS A 174 2.11 21.42 -11.76
CA LYS A 174 1.55 21.06 -13.05
C LYS A 174 2.27 21.82 -14.17
N GLU A 175 2.47 23.12 -13.98
CA GLU A 175 3.18 24.00 -14.90
C GLU A 175 3.88 25.10 -14.10
N PRO A 176 5.18 25.30 -14.31
CA PRO A 176 6.10 24.52 -15.14
C PRO A 176 6.62 23.26 -14.44
N ALA A 177 6.32 22.09 -14.99
CA ALA A 177 6.61 20.79 -14.39
C ALA A 177 8.12 20.45 -14.28
N PHE A 178 9.00 21.23 -14.87
CA PHE A 178 10.46 21.09 -14.78
C PHE A 178 11.10 21.92 -13.66
N LYS A 179 10.29 22.40 -12.72
CA LYS A 179 10.74 23.16 -11.56
C LYS A 179 10.10 22.60 -10.30
N VAL A 180 10.85 22.67 -9.21
CA VAL A 180 10.30 22.47 -7.86
C VAL A 180 10.12 23.84 -7.23
N TRP A 181 8.94 24.11 -6.77
CA TRP A 181 8.63 25.33 -6.05
C TRP A 181 8.82 25.11 -4.54
N TYR A 182 9.27 26.13 -3.82
CA TYR A 182 9.44 26.01 -2.37
C TYR A 182 8.96 27.26 -1.63
N ALA A 183 8.58 27.09 -0.38
CA ALA A 183 8.14 28.15 0.50
C ALA A 183 8.72 27.96 1.90
N THR A 184 9.34 29.01 2.43
CA THR A 184 10.02 28.99 3.72
C THR A 184 9.18 29.52 4.89
N ASP A 185 8.10 30.24 4.60
CA ASP A 185 7.30 30.91 5.64
C ASP A 185 5.79 30.61 5.49
N LEU A 186 5.35 29.50 6.08
CA LEU A 186 3.93 29.14 6.17
C LEU A 186 3.37 29.51 7.54
N ASN A 187 3.66 30.74 8.03
CA ASN A 187 3.18 31.19 9.32
C ASN A 187 1.73 31.71 9.23
N PRO A 188 0.74 31.07 9.87
CA PRO A 188 -0.65 31.54 9.87
C PRO A 188 -0.84 32.95 10.45
N GLU A 189 0.07 33.43 11.30
CA GLU A 189 0.00 34.77 11.88
C GLU A 189 0.43 35.86 10.90
N LYS A 190 1.07 35.51 9.79
CA LYS A 190 1.51 36.41 8.75
C LYS A 190 0.65 36.32 7.49
N VAL A 191 -0.65 36.31 7.65
CA VAL A 191 -1.60 36.42 6.55
C VAL A 191 -1.32 37.74 5.79
N GLY A 192 -0.75 37.65 4.60
CA GLY A 192 -0.31 38.80 3.80
C GLY A 192 1.18 38.87 3.50
N SER A 193 2.01 38.04 4.14
CA SER A 193 3.45 37.97 3.80
C SER A 193 3.77 36.77 2.86
N VAL A 194 2.81 36.30 2.14
CA VAL A 194 2.88 35.11 1.24
C VAL A 194 3.67 35.40 -0.04
N ASN A 195 4.28 36.55 -0.15
CA ASN A 195 5.21 36.88 -1.23
C ASN A 195 6.52 36.05 -1.20
N SER A 196 6.70 35.17 -0.23
CA SER A 196 7.82 34.22 -0.17
C SER A 196 7.67 33.00 -1.11
N PHE A 197 6.54 32.86 -1.77
CA PHE A 197 6.28 31.81 -2.75
C PHE A 197 6.87 32.06 -4.14
N SER A 198 7.86 32.90 -4.29
CA SER A 198 8.42 33.24 -5.60
C SER A 198 9.58 32.37 -6.05
N ASP A 199 10.08 31.50 -5.21
CA ASP A 199 11.34 30.82 -5.45
C ASP A 199 11.16 29.43 -6.05
N TYR A 200 11.93 29.16 -7.10
CA TYR A 200 11.91 27.90 -7.83
C TYR A 200 13.31 27.31 -7.90
N ILE A 201 13.37 25.99 -7.80
CA ILE A 201 14.55 25.19 -8.04
C ILE A 201 14.43 24.60 -9.45
N PRO A 202 15.23 25.07 -10.43
CA PRO A 202 15.15 24.55 -11.78
C PRO A 202 15.78 23.16 -11.88
N LEU A 203 15.16 22.30 -12.67
CA LEU A 203 15.63 20.96 -13.00
C LEU A 203 16.10 20.98 -14.46
N ASN A 204 17.37 21.33 -14.68
CA ASN A 204 17.92 21.70 -15.99
C ASN A 204 18.54 20.52 -16.75
N ASP A 205 18.02 19.32 -16.59
CA ASP A 205 18.50 18.10 -17.21
C ASP A 205 17.42 17.40 -18.05
N ALA A 206 17.75 16.26 -18.66
CA ALA A 206 16.88 15.50 -19.54
C ALA A 206 15.98 14.46 -18.83
N LEU A 207 15.90 14.47 -17.49
CA LEU A 207 15.15 13.44 -16.75
C LEU A 207 13.62 13.64 -16.77
N GLY A 208 13.12 14.68 -17.42
CA GLY A 208 11.69 14.96 -17.56
C GLY A 208 11.10 15.76 -16.40
N ASN A 209 9.79 15.67 -16.23
CA ASN A 209 9.04 16.47 -15.27
C ASN A 209 9.23 16.00 -13.82
N ALA A 210 9.04 16.91 -12.86
CA ALA A 210 8.93 16.61 -11.45
C ALA A 210 7.50 16.10 -11.16
N ASN A 211 7.38 14.86 -10.77
CA ASN A 211 6.07 14.22 -10.56
C ASN A 211 5.77 13.97 -9.08
N ARG A 212 6.82 13.77 -8.26
CA ARG A 212 6.66 13.55 -6.81
C ARG A 212 7.88 14.09 -6.06
N VAL A 213 7.66 14.58 -4.84
CA VAL A 213 8.69 15.00 -3.90
C VAL A 213 8.60 14.21 -2.61
N LEU A 214 9.73 13.72 -2.14
CA LEU A 214 9.81 12.90 -0.92
C LEU A 214 11.00 13.33 -0.07
N THR A 215 10.83 13.29 1.25
CA THR A 215 11.94 13.43 2.20
C THR A 215 12.50 12.06 2.52
N PHE A 216 13.79 11.88 2.34
CA PHE A 216 14.50 10.65 2.65
C PHE A 216 15.95 10.98 3.04
N ASP A 217 16.47 10.33 4.10
CA ASP A 217 17.86 10.47 4.56
C ASP A 217 18.32 11.95 4.59
N GLU A 218 17.58 12.75 5.37
CA GLU A 218 17.83 14.19 5.60
C GLU A 218 17.95 15.05 4.32
N SER A 219 17.28 14.63 3.25
CA SER A 219 17.31 15.32 1.97
C SER A 219 15.97 15.21 1.25
N VAL A 220 15.74 16.13 0.33
CA VAL A 220 14.58 16.11 -0.56
C VAL A 220 14.95 15.42 -1.87
N TYR A 221 14.14 14.47 -2.27
CA TYR A 221 14.27 13.75 -3.53
C TYR A 221 13.07 14.05 -4.43
N VAL A 222 13.36 14.25 -5.70
CA VAL A 222 12.36 14.51 -6.74
C VAL A 222 12.31 13.32 -7.66
N ILE A 223 11.17 12.65 -7.70
CA ILE A 223 10.90 11.56 -8.65
C ILE A 223 10.42 12.20 -9.95
N ARG A 224 11.13 11.88 -11.01
CA ARG A 224 10.95 12.47 -12.36
C ARG A 224 10.46 11.41 -13.34
N ASP A 225 10.14 11.83 -14.56
CA ASP A 225 9.69 10.86 -15.59
C ASP A 225 10.73 9.75 -15.82
N TYR A 226 12.03 10.09 -15.85
CA TYR A 226 13.11 9.17 -16.20
C TYR A 226 14.29 9.19 -15.22
N GLY A 227 14.05 9.59 -13.98
CA GLY A 227 15.14 9.60 -12.99
C GLY A 227 14.73 10.13 -11.62
N ILE A 228 15.74 10.24 -10.77
CA ILE A 228 15.63 10.78 -9.43
C ILE A 228 16.68 11.86 -9.24
N SER A 229 16.26 13.03 -8.79
CA SER A 229 17.14 14.15 -8.43
C SER A 229 17.11 14.36 -6.92
N LYS A 230 18.27 14.71 -6.35
CA LYS A 230 18.40 15.13 -4.96
C LYS A 230 18.52 16.64 -4.89
N ILE A 231 17.74 17.27 -4.03
CA ILE A 231 17.86 18.69 -3.67
C ILE A 231 18.61 18.76 -2.34
N SER A 232 19.69 19.52 -2.33
CA SER A 232 20.51 19.80 -1.14
C SER A 232 20.59 21.30 -0.90
N TYR A 233 20.60 21.70 0.39
CA TYR A 233 20.76 23.10 0.78
C TYR A 233 22.17 23.33 1.29
N ILE A 234 23.01 23.96 0.45
CA ILE A 234 24.43 24.15 0.76
C ILE A 234 24.74 25.66 0.62
N GLN A 235 25.37 26.23 1.67
CA GLN A 235 25.78 27.65 1.71
C GLN A 235 24.62 28.62 1.34
N LYS A 236 23.44 28.38 1.88
CA LYS A 236 22.23 29.19 1.63
C LYS A 236 21.72 29.13 0.20
N LYS A 237 22.09 28.12 -0.59
CA LYS A 237 21.61 27.91 -1.96
C LYS A 237 21.17 26.47 -2.12
N PHE A 238 20.11 26.29 -2.89
CA PHE A 238 19.72 24.97 -3.35
C PHE A 238 20.60 24.51 -4.52
N SER A 239 21.02 23.26 -4.44
CA SER A 239 21.70 22.57 -5.52
C SER A 239 20.94 21.30 -5.87
N VAL A 240 20.94 20.94 -7.16
CA VAL A 240 20.31 19.72 -7.67
C VAL A 240 21.39 18.80 -8.18
N SER A 241 21.33 17.54 -7.79
CA SER A 241 22.21 16.49 -8.31
C SER A 241 21.39 15.30 -8.80
N GLU A 242 21.80 14.69 -9.90
CA GLU A 242 21.25 13.44 -10.38
C GLU A 242 21.68 12.29 -9.44
N VAL A 243 20.71 11.46 -9.08
CA VAL A 243 20.91 10.25 -8.25
C VAL A 243 20.75 9.00 -9.08
N TYR A 244 19.80 9.02 -9.99
CA TYR A 244 19.46 7.89 -10.83
C TYR A 244 18.86 8.36 -12.14
N SER A 245 19.24 7.67 -13.21
CA SER A 245 18.71 7.84 -14.56
C SER A 245 18.15 6.51 -15.05
N SER A 246 16.94 6.53 -15.57
CA SER A 246 16.22 5.36 -16.04
C SER A 246 15.96 5.42 -17.55
N ASN A 247 16.07 4.28 -18.22
CA ASN A 247 15.70 4.15 -19.62
C ASN A 247 14.19 3.99 -19.83
N THR A 248 13.45 3.73 -18.75
CA THR A 248 11.99 3.57 -18.76
C THR A 248 11.34 4.55 -17.80
N GLN A 249 10.11 4.94 -18.12
CA GLN A 249 9.36 5.86 -17.28
C GLN A 249 9.18 5.31 -15.87
N ILE A 250 9.44 6.16 -14.86
CA ILE A 250 9.17 5.87 -13.46
C ILE A 250 7.70 6.15 -13.17
N PHE A 251 7.05 5.24 -12.51
CA PHE A 251 5.68 5.38 -12.03
C PHE A 251 5.69 6.13 -10.70
N ALA A 252 5.68 7.45 -10.74
CA ALA A 252 5.93 8.30 -9.58
C ALA A 252 5.00 8.01 -8.39
N ASN A 253 3.73 7.67 -8.63
CA ASN A 253 2.77 7.35 -7.56
C ASN A 253 3.10 6.06 -6.81
N THR A 254 4.01 5.24 -7.32
CA THR A 254 4.52 4.06 -6.60
C THR A 254 5.66 4.42 -5.64
N ALA A 255 6.25 5.61 -5.76
CA ALA A 255 7.39 5.97 -4.94
C ALA A 255 6.97 6.19 -3.48
N CYS A 256 7.68 5.56 -2.55
CA CYS A 256 7.43 5.67 -1.12
C CYS A 256 8.71 5.40 -0.33
N VAL A 257 8.90 6.13 0.76
CA VAL A 257 9.95 5.83 1.73
C VAL A 257 9.42 4.80 2.73
N CYS A 258 10.15 3.70 2.89
CA CYS A 258 9.81 2.61 3.79
C CYS A 258 11.05 2.19 4.58
N GLY A 259 11.04 2.44 5.88
CA GLY A 259 12.23 2.24 6.70
C GLY A 259 13.43 3.04 6.17
N ASN A 260 14.51 2.35 5.89
CA ASN A 260 15.77 2.94 5.43
C ASN A 260 15.95 2.88 3.89
N VAL A 261 14.86 2.70 3.15
CA VAL A 261 14.90 2.65 1.69
C VAL A 261 13.75 3.43 1.07
N MET A 262 13.97 3.95 -0.11
CA MET A 262 12.91 4.48 -0.97
C MET A 262 12.66 3.47 -2.08
N LEU A 263 11.38 3.10 -2.25
CA LEU A 263 10.93 2.20 -3.31
C LEU A 263 10.27 2.99 -4.42
N PHE A 264 10.40 2.52 -5.64
CA PHE A 264 9.67 3.02 -6.81
C PHE A 264 9.61 1.95 -7.90
N MET A 265 8.71 2.09 -8.84
CA MET A 265 8.54 1.14 -9.94
C MET A 265 8.66 1.78 -11.30
N THR A 266 9.10 0.96 -12.24
CA THR A 266 9.06 1.19 -13.69
C THR A 266 8.38 -0.02 -14.35
N LYS A 267 8.22 0.00 -15.66
CA LYS A 267 7.77 -1.21 -16.40
C LYS A 267 8.71 -2.41 -16.24
N ASP A 268 9.98 -2.16 -15.88
CA ASP A 268 11.00 -3.22 -15.81
C ASP A 268 11.07 -3.90 -14.44
N GLY A 269 10.42 -3.36 -13.42
CA GLY A 269 10.45 -3.95 -12.09
C GLY A 269 10.35 -2.94 -10.94
N LEU A 270 10.51 -3.46 -9.73
CA LEU A 270 10.65 -2.70 -8.50
C LEU A 270 12.11 -2.33 -8.27
N TYR A 271 12.32 -1.10 -7.86
CA TYR A 271 13.65 -0.57 -7.52
C TYR A 271 13.65 -0.08 -6.08
N THR A 272 14.79 -0.23 -5.42
CA THR A 272 15.06 0.34 -4.11
C THR A 272 16.28 1.26 -4.18
N PHE A 273 16.20 2.37 -3.47
CA PHE A 273 17.27 3.31 -3.26
C PHE A 273 17.56 3.43 -1.76
N ASN A 274 18.80 3.23 -1.35
CA ASN A 274 19.24 3.21 0.05
C ASN A 274 20.07 4.44 0.45
N GLY A 275 19.93 5.55 -0.26
CA GLY A 275 20.74 6.76 -0.06
C GLY A 275 22.04 6.78 -0.85
N ALA A 276 22.60 5.61 -1.22
CA ALA A 276 23.88 5.50 -1.94
C ALA A 276 23.71 4.96 -3.37
N LYS A 277 22.88 3.95 -3.56
CA LYS A 277 22.69 3.29 -4.86
C LYS A 277 21.25 2.84 -5.07
N VAL A 278 20.85 2.80 -6.34
CA VAL A 278 19.61 2.20 -6.80
C VAL A 278 19.86 0.75 -7.20
N VAL A 279 19.02 -0.15 -6.70
CA VAL A 279 19.10 -1.60 -6.97
C VAL A 279 17.75 -2.07 -7.50
N LYS A 280 17.75 -2.82 -8.59
CA LYS A 280 16.57 -3.49 -9.10
C LYS A 280 16.31 -4.76 -8.29
N ASN A 281 15.09 -4.92 -7.83
CA ASN A 281 14.63 -6.15 -7.18
C ASN A 281 13.95 -7.04 -8.22
N GLU A 282 14.29 -8.32 -8.18
CA GLU A 282 13.72 -9.30 -9.10
C GLU A 282 12.29 -9.69 -8.67
N ILE A 283 11.35 -8.74 -8.70
CA ILE A 283 9.93 -8.94 -8.38
C ILE A 283 9.09 -8.62 -9.61
N ASN A 284 8.31 -9.58 -10.08
CA ASN A 284 7.65 -9.53 -11.39
C ASN A 284 6.31 -8.81 -11.43
N PHE A 285 5.64 -8.55 -10.31
CA PHE A 285 4.33 -7.89 -10.37
C PHE A 285 4.38 -6.48 -11.02
N ALA A 286 5.54 -5.83 -11.01
CA ALA A 286 5.70 -4.53 -11.65
C ALA A 286 5.44 -4.58 -13.17
N THR A 287 5.71 -5.71 -13.84
CA THR A 287 5.45 -5.87 -15.27
C THR A 287 3.95 -5.97 -15.58
N MET A 288 3.13 -6.32 -14.59
CA MET A 288 1.69 -6.42 -14.67
C MET A 288 0.99 -5.09 -14.35
N LEU A 289 1.72 -4.13 -13.79
CA LEU A 289 1.16 -2.88 -13.29
C LEU A 289 0.75 -1.95 -14.44
N THR A 290 -0.50 -1.47 -14.37
CA THR A 290 -0.98 -0.39 -15.21
C THR A 290 -0.72 0.95 -14.51
N ASN A 291 0.14 1.79 -15.09
CA ASN A 291 0.39 3.12 -14.54
C ASN A 291 -0.86 3.99 -14.68
N ASN A 292 -1.31 4.55 -13.58
CA ASN A 292 -2.45 5.46 -13.54
C ASN A 292 -2.34 6.45 -12.37
N ASN A 293 -3.17 7.49 -12.38
CA ASN A 293 -3.16 8.54 -11.36
C ASN A 293 -3.81 8.15 -10.04
N TYR A 294 -4.37 6.95 -9.94
CA TYR A 294 -5.06 6.43 -8.74
C TYR A 294 -4.20 5.49 -7.91
N ILE A 295 -3.00 5.17 -8.39
CA ILE A 295 -2.03 4.40 -7.61
C ILE A 295 -1.79 5.15 -6.30
N SER A 296 -1.86 4.41 -5.19
CA SER A 296 -1.58 4.91 -3.85
C SER A 296 -0.55 4.04 -3.18
N ALA A 297 0.60 4.62 -2.86
CA ALA A 297 1.68 3.97 -2.14
C ALA A 297 1.86 4.60 -0.76
N ALA A 298 2.01 3.77 0.26
CA ALA A 298 2.26 4.18 1.63
C ALA A 298 3.12 3.16 2.35
N SER A 299 3.70 3.54 3.49
CA SER A 299 4.50 2.63 4.32
C SER A 299 4.09 2.69 5.79
N LEU A 300 4.28 1.58 6.47
CA LEU A 300 4.10 1.47 7.90
C LEU A 300 5.11 0.45 8.46
N GLY A 301 6.02 0.90 9.33
CA GLY A 301 7.14 0.07 9.75
C GLY A 301 8.02 -0.35 8.57
N SER A 302 8.35 -1.64 8.47
CA SER A 302 9.09 -2.23 7.34
C SER A 302 8.20 -2.59 6.14
N LYS A 303 6.89 -2.35 6.22
CA LYS A 303 5.96 -2.77 5.17
C LYS A 303 5.64 -1.63 4.20
N TYR A 304 5.82 -1.90 2.93
CA TYR A 304 5.38 -1.09 1.81
C TYR A 304 4.03 -1.59 1.32
N TYR A 305 3.05 -0.72 1.26
CA TYR A 305 1.69 -0.97 0.78
C TYR A 305 1.49 -0.24 -0.55
N LEU A 306 0.99 -0.95 -1.55
CA LEU A 306 0.70 -0.38 -2.85
C LEU A 306 -0.68 -0.82 -3.32
N ALA A 307 -1.62 0.12 -3.37
CA ALA A 307 -2.88 -0.06 -4.07
C ALA A 307 -2.70 0.29 -5.54
N CYS A 308 -2.94 -0.67 -6.43
CA CYS A 308 -2.68 -0.52 -7.86
C CYS A 308 -3.60 -1.40 -8.71
N LYS A 309 -3.59 -1.14 -10.01
CA LYS A 309 -4.26 -2.01 -10.99
C LYS A 309 -3.23 -2.93 -11.63
N LEU A 310 -3.41 -4.24 -11.44
CA LEU A 310 -2.62 -5.29 -12.08
C LEU A 310 -3.41 -5.93 -13.22
N ASN A 311 -2.73 -6.21 -14.32
CA ASN A 311 -3.26 -7.00 -15.42
C ASN A 311 -2.94 -8.47 -15.16
N PHE A 312 -3.95 -9.24 -14.78
CA PHE A 312 -3.84 -10.69 -14.58
C PHE A 312 -4.09 -11.44 -15.88
N ASP A 313 -3.56 -12.65 -16.00
CA ASP A 313 -3.81 -13.53 -17.14
C ASP A 313 -5.30 -13.94 -17.22
N ASP A 314 -5.75 -14.39 -18.41
CA ASP A 314 -7.14 -14.76 -18.63
C ASP A 314 -7.66 -15.87 -17.70
N ASN A 315 -6.78 -16.80 -17.33
CA ASN A 315 -7.09 -17.86 -16.37
C ASN A 315 -7.24 -17.33 -14.93
N GLU A 316 -6.71 -16.17 -14.65
CA GLU A 316 -6.73 -15.51 -13.35
C GLU A 316 -7.86 -14.49 -13.26
N LYS A 317 -8.37 -13.99 -14.39
CA LYS A 317 -9.54 -13.10 -14.46
C LYS A 317 -10.82 -13.75 -13.93
N ILE A 318 -10.91 -15.08 -13.97
CA ILE A 318 -12.03 -15.83 -13.39
C ILE A 318 -12.11 -15.62 -11.86
N LEU A 319 -11.02 -15.22 -11.24
CA LEU A 319 -10.91 -14.99 -9.80
C LEU A 319 -11.23 -13.56 -9.37
N CYS A 320 -11.41 -12.64 -10.32
CA CYS A 320 -11.71 -11.23 -10.06
C CYS A 320 -12.59 -10.66 -11.16
N GLU A 321 -13.74 -10.11 -10.85
CA GLU A 321 -14.52 -9.25 -11.75
C GLU A 321 -13.85 -7.87 -11.85
N GLU A 322 -12.89 -7.71 -12.75
CA GLU A 322 -11.87 -6.66 -12.64
C GLU A 322 -12.11 -5.42 -13.47
N ASN A 323 -13.01 -5.45 -14.39
CA ASN A 323 -13.06 -4.42 -15.44
C ASN A 323 -13.53 -3.05 -14.92
N GLU A 324 -14.11 -2.98 -13.72
CA GLU A 324 -14.67 -1.76 -13.15
C GLU A 324 -13.83 -1.18 -12.00
N HIS A 325 -12.83 -1.90 -11.50
CA HIS A 325 -12.02 -1.45 -10.38
C HIS A 325 -10.95 -0.44 -10.81
N ILE A 326 -10.80 0.63 -10.03
CA ILE A 326 -9.72 1.61 -10.18
C ILE A 326 -8.39 0.93 -9.84
N ASN A 327 -8.34 0.26 -8.68
CA ASN A 327 -7.22 -0.56 -8.22
C ASN A 327 -7.77 -1.91 -7.77
N ASN A 328 -7.37 -2.99 -8.43
CA ASN A 328 -7.85 -4.34 -8.16
C ASN A 328 -6.93 -5.16 -7.26
N ALA A 329 -5.83 -4.56 -6.81
CA ALA A 329 -4.84 -5.23 -5.99
C ALA A 329 -4.25 -4.31 -4.92
N LEU A 330 -4.02 -4.89 -3.74
CA LEU A 330 -3.16 -4.35 -2.71
C LEU A 330 -1.93 -5.25 -2.61
N ILE A 331 -0.77 -4.68 -2.87
CA ILE A 331 0.51 -5.35 -2.65
C ILE A 331 1.00 -4.93 -1.26
N VAL A 332 1.39 -5.92 -0.46
CA VAL A 332 2.06 -5.71 0.82
C VAL A 332 3.42 -6.36 0.73
N LEU A 333 4.47 -5.57 0.79
CA LEU A 333 5.85 -6.02 0.66
C LEU A 333 6.63 -5.64 1.93
N ASP A 334 7.32 -6.59 2.52
CA ASP A 334 8.26 -6.35 3.60
C ASP A 334 9.65 -6.02 3.03
N VAL A 335 10.21 -4.87 3.40
CA VAL A 335 11.53 -4.45 2.88
C VAL A 335 12.70 -5.13 3.57
N ASP A 336 12.48 -5.82 4.68
CA ASP A 336 13.53 -6.51 5.41
C ASP A 336 13.94 -7.82 4.72
N ASP A 337 12.96 -8.53 4.12
CA ASP A 337 13.22 -9.81 3.43
C ASP A 337 12.70 -9.87 1.99
N TYR A 338 12.06 -8.79 1.51
CA TYR A 338 11.41 -8.68 0.20
C TYR A 338 10.33 -9.72 -0.05
N SER A 339 9.78 -10.31 1.00
CA SER A 339 8.56 -11.09 0.87
C SER A 339 7.39 -10.19 0.54
N TYR A 340 6.47 -10.67 -0.28
CA TYR A 340 5.29 -9.90 -0.63
C TYR A 340 4.07 -10.78 -0.83
N GLU A 341 2.94 -10.15 -0.77
CA GLU A 341 1.64 -10.74 -1.04
C GLU A 341 0.76 -9.78 -1.83
N ILE A 342 -0.14 -10.36 -2.60
CA ILE A 342 -1.11 -9.63 -3.39
C ILE A 342 -2.49 -9.97 -2.85
N VAL A 343 -3.17 -8.96 -2.33
CA VAL A 343 -4.54 -9.07 -1.80
C VAL A 343 -5.49 -8.55 -2.87
N ARG A 344 -6.53 -9.31 -3.19
CA ARG A 344 -7.52 -9.00 -4.21
C ARG A 344 -8.91 -8.89 -3.59
N GLY A 345 -9.89 -8.45 -4.39
CA GLY A 345 -11.28 -8.36 -3.95
C GLY A 345 -11.64 -7.05 -3.26
N LEU A 346 -10.74 -6.06 -3.32
CA LEU A 346 -10.95 -4.72 -2.82
C LEU A 346 -10.58 -3.71 -3.89
N ASP A 347 -11.45 -2.73 -4.14
CA ASP A 347 -11.13 -1.57 -4.97
C ASP A 347 -10.64 -0.43 -4.09
N ILE A 348 -9.32 -0.36 -3.88
CA ILE A 348 -8.69 0.59 -2.96
C ILE A 348 -8.40 1.89 -3.70
N LYS A 349 -8.96 2.99 -3.20
CA LYS A 349 -8.79 4.34 -3.75
C LYS A 349 -7.62 5.10 -3.13
N GLN A 350 -7.34 4.86 -1.84
CA GLN A 350 -6.29 5.60 -1.12
C GLN A 350 -5.84 4.85 0.12
N LEU A 351 -4.53 4.94 0.41
CA LEU A 351 -3.88 4.47 1.62
C LEU A 351 -3.41 5.68 2.43
N VAL A 352 -3.65 5.69 3.74
CA VAL A 352 -3.25 6.76 4.65
C VAL A 352 -2.60 6.16 5.89
N PRO A 353 -1.27 6.24 6.02
CA PRO A 353 -0.59 5.77 7.22
C PRO A 353 -0.84 6.72 8.39
N ILE A 354 -1.12 6.16 9.55
CA ILE A 354 -1.19 6.87 10.80
C ILE A 354 -0.07 6.36 11.69
N LYS A 355 0.79 7.25 12.08
CA LYS A 355 1.87 6.96 13.01
C LYS A 355 1.80 7.92 14.18
N THR A 356 1.62 7.37 15.35
CA THR A 356 1.59 8.09 16.62
C THR A 356 2.63 7.50 17.56
N GLU A 357 2.84 8.10 18.71
CA GLU A 357 3.71 7.53 19.76
C GLU A 357 3.15 6.23 20.35
N MET A 358 1.82 6.06 20.29
CA MET A 358 1.11 4.97 20.96
C MET A 358 0.67 3.85 20.01
N PHE A 359 0.42 4.16 18.74
CA PHE A 359 -0.03 3.17 17.77
C PHE A 359 0.33 3.54 16.33
N GLU A 360 0.41 2.53 15.49
CA GLU A 360 0.58 2.66 14.04
C GLU A 360 -0.56 1.93 13.34
N LYS A 361 -1.21 2.58 12.35
CA LYS A 361 -2.30 2.00 11.57
C LYS A 361 -2.25 2.45 10.12
N MET A 362 -2.68 1.58 9.22
CA MET A 362 -2.90 1.92 7.81
C MET A 362 -4.41 2.04 7.57
N LEU A 363 -4.88 3.27 7.36
CA LEU A 363 -6.24 3.51 6.88
C LEU A 363 -6.33 3.29 5.38
N VAL A 364 -7.49 2.84 4.96
CA VAL A 364 -7.79 2.58 3.57
C VAL A 364 -9.18 3.12 3.21
N LEU A 365 -9.23 3.91 2.14
CA LEU A 365 -10.47 4.25 1.45
C LEU A 365 -10.67 3.24 0.33
N PHE A 366 -11.76 2.50 0.34
CA PHE A 366 -12.02 1.43 -0.62
C PHE A 366 -13.50 1.31 -0.95
N ASN A 367 -13.79 0.74 -2.13
CA ASN A 367 -15.14 0.37 -2.53
C ASN A 367 -15.39 -1.09 -2.13
N PHE A 368 -16.50 -1.33 -1.48
CA PHE A 368 -16.95 -2.68 -1.13
C PHE A 368 -18.45 -2.77 -1.30
N THR A 369 -18.92 -3.75 -2.08
CA THR A 369 -20.34 -3.93 -2.40
C THR A 369 -21.00 -2.65 -2.93
N ASN A 370 -20.32 -1.98 -3.88
CA ASN A 370 -20.77 -0.73 -4.53
C ASN A 370 -20.94 0.48 -3.59
N ALA A 371 -20.33 0.45 -2.41
CA ALA A 371 -20.31 1.56 -1.47
C ALA A 371 -18.88 1.88 -1.03
N ASP A 372 -18.56 3.17 -0.94
CA ASP A 372 -17.27 3.59 -0.39
C ASP A 372 -17.27 3.44 1.12
N LYS A 373 -16.16 2.92 1.62
CA LYS A 373 -15.94 2.67 3.05
C LYS A 373 -14.55 3.09 3.44
N ILE A 374 -14.39 3.40 4.70
CA ILE A 374 -13.09 3.60 5.32
C ILE A 374 -12.83 2.41 6.24
N GLY A 375 -11.66 1.82 6.08
CA GLY A 375 -11.22 0.69 6.88
C GLY A 375 -9.81 0.89 7.39
N GLU A 376 -9.35 -0.06 8.17
CA GLU A 376 -7.95 -0.22 8.55
C GLU A 376 -7.44 -1.58 8.09
N ILE A 377 -6.19 -1.61 7.62
CA ILE A 377 -5.53 -2.85 7.28
C ILE A 377 -5.11 -3.53 8.57
N VAL A 378 -5.53 -4.78 8.73
CA VAL A 378 -5.23 -5.59 9.91
C VAL A 378 -4.92 -7.02 9.50
N GLU A 379 -4.15 -7.72 10.31
CA GLU A 379 -3.88 -9.14 10.10
C GLU A 379 -5.16 -9.98 10.31
N ASN A 380 -5.31 -11.02 9.51
CA ASN A 380 -6.40 -12.00 9.63
C ASN A 380 -7.83 -11.46 9.58
N SER A 381 -8.06 -10.31 8.96
CA SER A 381 -9.40 -9.72 8.87
C SER A 381 -10.11 -9.98 7.54
N VAL A 382 -11.41 -9.75 7.52
CA VAL A 382 -12.37 -10.30 6.58
C VAL A 382 -13.23 -9.21 5.95
N CYS A 383 -12.64 -8.29 5.21
CA CYS A 383 -13.42 -7.53 4.23
C CYS A 383 -12.84 -7.78 2.85
N PHE A 384 -13.11 -8.96 2.33
CA PHE A 384 -12.84 -9.31 0.94
C PHE A 384 -14.16 -9.58 0.24
N ASP A 385 -14.13 -9.60 -1.07
CA ASP A 385 -15.18 -10.26 -1.81
C ASP A 385 -15.17 -11.74 -1.39
N ASP A 386 -16.20 -12.17 -0.65
CA ASP A 386 -16.34 -13.54 -0.15
C ASP A 386 -16.46 -14.58 -1.27
N ASN A 387 -16.70 -14.12 -2.50
CA ASN A 387 -16.75 -14.98 -3.70
C ASN A 387 -15.36 -15.30 -4.26
N LEU A 388 -14.31 -14.61 -3.83
CA LEU A 388 -12.95 -14.87 -4.28
C LEU A 388 -12.29 -15.97 -3.46
N PRO A 389 -11.88 -17.08 -4.09
CA PRO A 389 -11.16 -18.12 -3.39
C PRO A 389 -9.78 -17.63 -2.99
N LYS A 390 -9.32 -18.05 -1.82
CA LYS A 390 -7.91 -18.00 -1.49
C LYS A 390 -7.17 -19.02 -2.33
N PHE A 391 -6.00 -18.64 -2.78
CA PHE A 391 -5.26 -19.45 -3.70
C PHE A 391 -3.76 -19.36 -3.41
N TRP A 392 -3.08 -20.48 -3.42
CA TRP A 392 -1.65 -20.60 -3.35
C TRP A 392 -1.18 -21.70 -4.31
N LEU A 393 -0.21 -21.38 -5.15
CA LEU A 393 0.42 -22.32 -6.05
C LEU A 393 1.91 -22.42 -5.69
N SER A 394 2.37 -23.63 -5.42
CA SER A 394 3.79 -23.86 -5.17
C SER A 394 4.59 -23.65 -6.45
N LYS A 395 5.85 -23.25 -6.28
CA LYS A 395 6.87 -23.48 -7.29
C LYS A 395 6.93 -24.97 -7.63
N GLN A 396 7.55 -25.28 -8.75
CA GLN A 396 7.84 -26.66 -9.12
C GLN A 396 8.69 -27.36 -8.04
N ILE A 397 8.06 -28.29 -7.32
CA ILE A 397 8.63 -28.96 -6.14
C ILE A 397 9.76 -29.91 -6.58
N PHE A 398 9.54 -30.62 -7.69
CA PHE A 398 10.53 -31.47 -8.32
C PHE A 398 10.65 -31.09 -9.80
N ALA A 399 11.89 -30.90 -10.25
CA ALA A 399 12.24 -30.59 -11.64
C ALA A 399 13.32 -31.55 -12.15
N ASN A 400 13.28 -32.82 -11.73
CA ASN A 400 14.31 -33.80 -12.03
C ASN A 400 13.89 -34.68 -13.22
N PHE A 401 14.90 -35.20 -13.96
CA PHE A 401 14.67 -36.17 -15.02
C PHE A 401 14.25 -37.55 -14.50
N GLU A 402 14.35 -37.78 -13.17
CA GLU A 402 14.02 -39.03 -12.51
C GLU A 402 12.55 -39.09 -12.14
N THR A 403 11.88 -40.16 -12.51
CA THR A 403 10.51 -40.41 -12.12
C THR A 403 10.43 -40.72 -10.60
N LYS A 404 9.48 -40.15 -9.93
CA LYS A 404 9.18 -40.40 -8.51
C LYS A 404 7.81 -41.04 -8.38
N ILE A 405 7.63 -41.81 -7.29
CA ILE A 405 6.35 -42.37 -6.93
C ILE A 405 5.83 -41.62 -5.71
N PHE A 406 4.80 -40.82 -5.91
CA PHE A 406 4.13 -40.10 -4.82
C PHE A 406 3.03 -40.96 -4.24
N THR A 407 2.94 -41.03 -2.92
CA THR A 407 2.09 -42.02 -2.25
C THR A 407 1.15 -41.47 -1.19
N LYS A 408 1.46 -40.33 -0.60
CA LYS A 408 0.65 -39.75 0.46
C LYS A 408 0.82 -38.25 0.51
N LEU A 409 -0.29 -37.53 0.59
CA LEU A 409 -0.34 -36.11 0.90
C LEU A 409 -0.96 -35.95 2.30
N VAL A 410 -0.32 -35.15 3.15
CA VAL A 410 -0.83 -34.80 4.48
C VAL A 410 -0.99 -33.29 4.52
N ILE A 411 -2.18 -32.82 4.86
CA ILE A 411 -2.50 -31.41 5.00
C ILE A 411 -3.07 -31.17 6.39
N GLN A 412 -2.48 -30.24 7.10
CA GLN A 412 -3.02 -29.73 8.35
C GLN A 412 -3.64 -28.35 8.11
N ALA A 413 -4.95 -28.26 8.25
CA ALA A 413 -5.73 -27.04 8.04
C ALA A 413 -6.81 -26.91 9.12
N ASP A 414 -7.19 -25.67 9.45
CA ASP A 414 -8.26 -25.36 10.41
C ASP A 414 -9.64 -25.24 9.75
N LYS A 415 -9.70 -25.22 8.42
CA LYS A 415 -10.90 -25.09 7.61
C LYS A 415 -10.82 -25.99 6.39
N ASN A 416 -11.93 -26.02 5.62
CA ASN A 416 -11.97 -26.76 4.37
C ASN A 416 -11.08 -26.10 3.30
N VAL A 417 -10.14 -26.88 2.81
CA VAL A 417 -9.28 -26.49 1.70
C VAL A 417 -9.28 -27.55 0.61
N LYS A 418 -9.09 -27.12 -0.63
CA LYS A 418 -8.83 -27.97 -1.78
C LYS A 418 -7.35 -27.96 -2.06
N ALA A 419 -6.77 -29.15 -2.27
CA ALA A 419 -5.40 -29.31 -2.69
C ALA A 419 -5.37 -30.02 -4.04
N LYS A 420 -4.69 -29.45 -5.01
CA LYS A 420 -4.52 -29.99 -6.35
C LYS A 420 -3.03 -30.31 -6.56
N LEU A 421 -2.69 -31.56 -6.77
CA LEU A 421 -1.37 -31.97 -7.24
C LEU A 421 -1.36 -31.96 -8.75
N ILE A 422 -0.49 -31.15 -9.33
CA ILE A 422 -0.28 -31.03 -10.77
C ILE A 422 1.04 -31.72 -11.10
N TYR A 423 0.99 -32.76 -11.92
CA TYR A 423 2.16 -33.58 -12.27
C TYR A 423 2.13 -34.00 -13.73
N ASP A 424 3.23 -33.80 -14.46
CA ASP A 424 3.39 -34.20 -15.86
C ASP A 424 2.10 -33.93 -16.71
N ASP A 425 1.57 -32.69 -16.64
CA ASP A 425 0.34 -32.21 -17.31
C ASP A 425 -0.96 -32.95 -16.89
N LYS A 426 -0.94 -33.64 -15.76
CA LYS A 426 -2.10 -34.28 -15.13
C LYS A 426 -2.37 -33.66 -13.78
N GLU A 427 -3.58 -33.80 -13.28
CA GLU A 427 -3.97 -33.30 -11.97
C GLU A 427 -4.76 -34.33 -11.17
N ILE A 428 -4.65 -34.23 -9.84
CA ILE A 428 -5.48 -34.93 -8.88
C ILE A 428 -5.88 -33.96 -7.77
N VAL A 429 -7.17 -33.94 -7.42
CA VAL A 429 -7.72 -33.01 -6.44
C VAL A 429 -8.11 -33.74 -5.17
N PHE A 430 -7.74 -33.19 -4.04
CA PHE A 430 -8.13 -33.62 -2.70
C PHE A 430 -8.88 -32.50 -2.00
N THR A 431 -9.84 -32.83 -1.16
CA THR A 431 -10.54 -31.86 -0.31
C THR A 431 -10.41 -32.31 1.14
N THR A 432 -9.98 -31.41 2.02
CA THR A 432 -9.95 -31.71 3.45
C THR A 432 -11.38 -31.91 3.96
N TYR A 433 -11.55 -32.81 4.90
CA TYR A 433 -12.85 -33.24 5.39
C TYR A 433 -13.03 -33.04 6.91
N LYS A 434 -12.01 -32.51 7.57
CA LYS A 434 -12.04 -32.20 9.00
C LYS A 434 -11.00 -31.16 9.36
N ASP A 435 -11.23 -30.46 10.46
CA ASP A 435 -10.23 -29.60 11.08
C ASP A 435 -9.04 -30.45 11.57
N GLY A 436 -7.83 -29.92 11.42
CA GLY A 436 -6.59 -30.58 11.80
C GLY A 436 -5.97 -31.39 10.66
N VAL A 437 -5.46 -32.56 10.98
CA VAL A 437 -4.65 -33.36 10.04
C VAL A 437 -5.54 -34.21 9.14
N ASN A 438 -5.39 -34.01 7.83
CA ASN A 438 -6.04 -34.78 6.77
C ASN A 438 -4.97 -35.53 5.97
N GLU A 439 -5.17 -36.84 5.79
CA GLU A 439 -4.26 -37.73 5.09
C GLU A 439 -4.91 -38.32 3.84
N PHE A 440 -4.26 -38.16 2.69
CA PHE A 440 -4.71 -38.71 1.42
C PHE A 440 -3.67 -39.69 0.89
N ILE A 441 -4.11 -40.95 0.69
CA ILE A 441 -3.26 -42.03 0.19
C ILE A 441 -3.57 -42.26 -1.28
N PHE A 442 -2.55 -42.22 -2.11
CA PHE A 442 -2.65 -42.41 -3.55
C PHE A 442 -1.36 -43.01 -4.11
N LYS A 443 -1.32 -43.24 -5.40
CA LYS A 443 -0.09 -43.67 -6.08
C LYS A 443 -0.05 -43.07 -7.45
N ILE A 444 0.85 -42.09 -7.64
CA ILE A 444 1.09 -41.44 -8.92
C ILE A 444 2.59 -41.48 -9.24
N PHE A 445 2.89 -41.49 -10.53
CA PHE A 445 4.23 -41.45 -11.07
C PHE A 445 4.39 -40.11 -11.77
N GLY A 446 5.45 -39.39 -11.49
CA GLY A 446 5.70 -38.10 -12.12
C GLY A 446 7.15 -37.64 -11.96
N LYS A 447 7.59 -36.79 -12.87
CA LYS A 447 8.90 -36.12 -12.85
C LYS A 447 8.82 -34.69 -12.34
N GLN A 448 7.69 -34.07 -12.57
CA GLN A 448 7.40 -32.69 -12.21
C GLN A 448 6.20 -32.68 -11.27
N LEU A 449 6.23 -31.81 -10.27
CA LEU A 449 5.14 -31.67 -9.33
C LEU A 449 4.98 -30.22 -8.92
N LYS A 450 3.75 -29.73 -8.95
CA LYS A 450 3.31 -28.49 -8.29
C LYS A 450 2.15 -28.84 -7.37
N LEU A 451 1.97 -28.05 -6.32
CA LEU A 451 0.83 -28.12 -5.41
C LEU A 451 0.08 -26.81 -5.42
N GLU A 452 -1.20 -26.86 -5.72
CA GLU A 452 -2.14 -25.76 -5.56
C GLU A 452 -2.98 -25.99 -4.33
N ILE A 453 -3.16 -24.98 -3.50
CA ILE A 453 -4.09 -25.01 -2.35
C ILE A 453 -5.06 -23.85 -2.53
N SER A 454 -6.35 -24.13 -2.39
CA SER A 454 -7.40 -23.11 -2.51
C SER A 454 -8.47 -23.31 -1.45
N SER A 455 -9.12 -22.23 -1.03
CA SER A 455 -10.24 -22.23 -0.10
C SER A 455 -11.21 -21.12 -0.44
N MET A 456 -12.51 -21.38 -0.31
CA MET A 456 -13.55 -20.35 -0.34
C MET A 456 -13.75 -19.71 1.03
N GLU A 457 -13.15 -20.26 2.08
CA GLU A 457 -13.27 -19.73 3.42
C GLU A 457 -12.16 -18.71 3.68
N THR A 458 -12.55 -17.47 3.94
CA THR A 458 -11.65 -16.34 4.11
C THR A 458 -10.70 -16.46 5.31
N SER A 459 -11.07 -17.25 6.33
CA SER A 459 -10.28 -17.47 7.55
C SER A 459 -9.49 -18.79 7.55
N ALA A 460 -9.42 -19.51 6.42
CA ALA A 460 -8.70 -20.78 6.37
C ALA A 460 -7.18 -20.58 6.56
N ASN A 461 -6.58 -21.43 7.41
CA ASN A 461 -5.13 -21.50 7.60
C ASN A 461 -4.66 -22.93 7.28
N VAL A 462 -3.53 -23.02 6.62
CA VAL A 462 -2.82 -24.30 6.38
C VAL A 462 -1.47 -24.22 7.07
N THR A 463 -1.27 -25.05 8.07
CA THR A 463 -0.07 -25.00 8.92
C THR A 463 1.02 -25.95 8.47
N ASN A 464 0.67 -27.10 7.94
CA ASN A 464 1.63 -28.09 7.47
C ASN A 464 1.14 -28.82 6.23
N VAL A 465 2.04 -29.03 5.29
CA VAL A 465 1.83 -29.88 4.12
C VAL A 465 3.02 -30.80 3.93
N TYR A 466 2.79 -32.11 3.92
CA TYR A 466 3.82 -33.13 3.72
C TYR A 466 3.46 -34.00 2.54
N LEU A 467 4.47 -34.36 1.77
CA LEU A 467 4.36 -35.27 0.65
C LEU A 467 5.32 -36.47 0.85
N ASP A 468 4.78 -37.68 0.87
CA ASP A 468 5.57 -38.91 0.94
C ASP A 468 5.80 -39.45 -0.47
N TYR A 469 7.05 -39.81 -0.76
CA TYR A 469 7.45 -40.31 -2.08
C TYR A 469 8.59 -41.33 -2.01
N TYR A 470 8.81 -42.01 -3.13
CA TYR A 470 9.95 -42.90 -3.39
C TYR A 470 10.64 -42.49 -4.67
N ASP A 471 11.95 -42.59 -4.73
CA ASP A 471 12.71 -42.51 -5.99
C ASP A 471 12.51 -43.82 -6.76
N CYS A 472 12.32 -43.72 -8.08
CA CYS A 472 12.15 -44.88 -8.97
C CYS A 472 13.47 -45.54 -9.36
#